data_f915115ecf72319d75b6892ce317d48c
#
_entry.id   f915115ecf72319d75b6892ce317d48c
#
_cell.length_a   1.000
_cell.length_b   1.000
_cell.length_c   1.000
_cell.angle_alpha   90.00
_cell.angle_beta   90.00
_cell.angle_gamma   90.00
#
_symmetry.space_group_name_H-M   'P 1'
#
loop_
_entity.id
_entity.type
_entity.pdbx_description
1 polymer ?
#
loop_
_entity_poly.entity_id
_entity_poly.type
_entity_poly.pdbx_seq_one_letter_code
_entity_poly.pdbx_strand_id
1 'polypeptide(L)'
;MTSKLKVNLINDAGDNNLITSDGSGSVTLGTAFPPVGKIGQVVGTTITGTQSGTAGSEVMVPSYVAQITPTSTSSKIYVQFTGPAQVSDSNSAAYNVAWKLRASVGSAATTSSTELQAIRYGAYDYNSAAGTVEEHNVIAFNYVYSPSTTSAVHFGLSVGNYDGAPTWKIGMSSYASHFTLMEVLA
;
A
#
# COMPACT_ATOMS: atom_id res chain seq x y z
N MET A 1 33.47 37.82 10.21
CA MET A 1 32.11 38.32 9.91
C MET A 1 31.50 37.40 8.86
N THR A 2 30.41 36.77 9.13
CA THR A 2 29.64 35.98 8.12
C THR A 2 28.71 36.92 7.38
N SER A 3 28.91 37.10 6.09
CA SER A 3 27.98 37.84 5.23
C SER A 3 26.70 37.05 5.09
N LYS A 4 25.54 37.66 5.40
CA LYS A 4 24.21 37.06 5.19
C LYS A 4 23.48 37.87 4.13
N LEU A 5 23.02 37.22 3.07
CA LEU A 5 22.06 37.80 2.14
C LEU A 5 20.65 37.56 2.70
N LYS A 6 19.92 38.66 2.94
CA LYS A 6 18.49 38.57 3.34
C LYS A 6 17.62 38.88 2.13
N VAL A 7 16.91 37.90 1.65
CA VAL A 7 16.00 38.02 0.51
C VAL A 7 14.66 37.43 0.90
N ASN A 8 13.56 38.17 0.71
CA ASN A 8 12.22 37.66 0.95
C ASN A 8 11.61 37.00 -0.29
N LEU A 9 12.12 37.31 -1.46
CA LEU A 9 11.58 36.88 -2.74
C LEU A 9 12.71 36.69 -3.74
N ILE A 10 12.71 35.57 -4.45
CA ILE A 10 13.55 35.30 -5.59
C ILE A 10 12.66 35.03 -6.79
N ASN A 11 12.82 35.84 -7.86
CA ASN A 11 12.06 35.72 -9.10
C ASN A 11 12.97 35.22 -10.24
N ASP A 12 12.35 34.69 -11.30
CA ASP A 12 13.01 34.50 -12.58
C ASP A 12 13.04 35.82 -13.40
N ALA A 13 13.61 35.76 -14.59
CA ALA A 13 13.70 36.92 -15.49
C ALA A 13 12.34 37.42 -16.02
N GLY A 14 11.26 36.68 -15.80
CA GLY A 14 9.86 37.01 -16.13
C GLY A 14 9.04 37.48 -14.92
N ASP A 15 9.72 37.84 -13.81
CA ASP A 15 9.09 38.22 -12.53
C ASP A 15 8.21 37.16 -11.89
N ASN A 16 8.35 35.88 -12.29
CA ASN A 16 7.64 34.80 -11.61
C ASN A 16 8.37 34.44 -10.29
N ASN A 17 7.61 34.26 -9.24
CA ASN A 17 8.13 33.88 -7.93
C ASN A 17 8.76 32.48 -7.98
N LEU A 18 10.05 32.37 -7.71
CA LEU A 18 10.75 31.09 -7.54
C LEU A 18 10.72 30.64 -6.09
N ILE A 19 11.05 31.56 -5.18
CA ILE A 19 11.12 31.27 -3.74
C ILE A 19 10.59 32.48 -2.98
N THR A 20 9.66 32.26 -2.07
CA THR A 20 9.13 33.28 -1.15
C THR A 20 9.38 32.84 0.29
N SER A 21 9.89 33.75 1.13
CA SER A 21 9.99 33.56 2.57
C SER A 21 9.00 34.45 3.27
N ASP A 22 8.27 33.92 4.26
CA ASP A 22 7.36 34.70 5.12
C ASP A 22 8.07 35.48 6.23
N GLY A 23 9.40 35.41 6.31
CA GLY A 23 10.19 36.03 7.35
C GLY A 23 10.19 35.31 8.69
N SER A 24 9.36 34.30 8.89
CA SER A 24 9.23 33.48 10.11
C SER A 24 9.94 32.13 10.04
N GLY A 25 10.64 31.87 8.95
CA GLY A 25 11.37 30.60 8.71
C GLY A 25 10.68 29.66 7.73
N SER A 26 9.46 29.97 7.27
CA SER A 26 8.79 29.22 6.22
C SER A 26 9.23 29.70 4.84
N VAL A 27 9.40 28.75 3.94
CA VAL A 27 9.77 28.98 2.54
C VAL A 27 8.75 28.32 1.64
N THR A 28 8.18 29.11 0.73
CA THR A 28 7.28 28.60 -0.32
C THR A 28 7.99 28.63 -1.66
N LEU A 29 7.96 27.50 -2.37
CA LEU A 29 8.41 27.43 -3.76
C LEU A 29 7.29 27.98 -4.66
N GLY A 30 7.67 28.84 -5.61
CA GLY A 30 6.72 29.41 -6.58
C GLY A 30 6.25 28.38 -7.62
N THR A 31 5.29 28.82 -8.42
CA THR A 31 4.68 27.99 -9.49
C THR A 31 5.67 27.53 -10.58
N ALA A 32 6.83 28.17 -10.67
CA ALA A 32 7.91 27.70 -11.55
C ALA A 32 8.48 26.33 -11.14
N PHE A 33 8.21 25.89 -9.92
CA PHE A 33 8.53 24.55 -9.44
C PHE A 33 7.21 23.79 -9.21
N PRO A 34 6.51 23.37 -10.27
CA PRO A 34 5.25 22.66 -10.13
C PRO A 34 5.48 21.40 -9.27
N PRO A 35 4.53 21.03 -8.42
CA PRO A 35 4.65 19.87 -7.53
C PRO A 35 4.65 18.53 -8.27
N VAL A 36 4.52 18.53 -9.60
CA VAL A 36 4.36 17.32 -10.41
C VAL A 36 5.50 16.34 -10.17
N GLY A 37 5.13 15.13 -9.81
CA GLY A 37 6.06 14.04 -9.53
C GLY A 37 6.80 14.14 -8.18
N LYS A 38 6.53 15.15 -7.37
CA LYS A 38 7.09 15.25 -6.01
C LYS A 38 6.33 14.37 -5.03
N ILE A 39 7.04 13.85 -4.06
CA ILE A 39 6.40 13.16 -2.94
C ILE A 39 5.83 14.22 -1.99
N GLY A 40 4.51 14.24 -1.85
CA GLY A 40 3.79 15.15 -0.94
C GLY A 40 3.81 14.67 0.50
N GLN A 41 3.54 13.38 0.69
CA GLN A 41 3.58 12.74 2.01
C GLN A 41 3.90 11.24 1.88
N VAL A 42 4.41 10.67 2.96
CA VAL A 42 4.67 9.23 3.09
C VAL A 42 4.05 8.73 4.38
N VAL A 43 3.27 7.66 4.28
CA VAL A 43 2.67 6.97 5.43
C VAL A 43 3.17 5.54 5.45
N GLY A 44 3.84 5.16 6.52
CA GLY A 44 4.29 3.79 6.78
C GLY A 44 3.42 3.14 7.86
N THR A 45 2.97 1.91 7.63
CA THR A 45 2.27 1.09 8.62
C THR A 45 2.99 -0.24 8.77
N THR A 46 3.48 -0.51 9.96
CA THR A 46 4.06 -1.81 10.31
C THR A 46 3.00 -2.66 11.00
N ILE A 47 2.78 -3.85 10.50
CA ILE A 47 1.79 -4.79 11.02
C ILE A 47 2.53 -5.98 11.60
N THR A 48 2.35 -6.19 12.89
CA THR A 48 2.90 -7.32 13.64
C THR A 48 1.79 -8.29 14.00
N GLY A 49 2.14 -9.55 14.17
CA GLY A 49 1.19 -10.61 14.51
C GLY A 49 0.71 -11.37 13.27
N THR A 50 0.22 -12.57 13.53
CA THR A 50 -0.25 -13.51 12.51
C THR A 50 -1.76 -13.42 12.39
N GLN A 51 -2.25 -13.38 11.17
CA GLN A 51 -3.65 -13.64 10.83
C GLN A 51 -3.73 -14.94 10.04
N SER A 52 -4.76 -15.72 10.26
CA SER A 52 -4.95 -17.00 9.58
C SER A 52 -6.42 -17.33 9.42
N GLY A 53 -6.71 -18.22 8.49
CA GLY A 53 -8.05 -18.73 8.25
C GLY A 53 -8.03 -19.83 7.20
N THR A 54 -9.19 -20.43 6.97
CA THR A 54 -9.38 -21.36 5.85
C THR A 54 -9.90 -20.59 4.65
N ALA A 55 -9.33 -20.85 3.48
CA ALA A 55 -9.78 -20.21 2.26
C ALA A 55 -11.19 -20.70 1.88
N GLY A 56 -12.05 -19.76 1.63
CA GLY A 56 -13.45 -19.94 1.22
C GLY A 56 -13.88 -18.71 0.45
N SER A 57 -15.06 -18.17 0.78
CA SER A 57 -15.45 -16.84 0.29
C SER A 57 -14.40 -15.80 0.66
N GLU A 58 -14.22 -14.80 -0.20
CA GLU A 58 -13.26 -13.72 0.06
C GLU A 58 -13.57 -12.99 1.37
N VAL A 59 -12.55 -12.79 2.19
CA VAL A 59 -12.63 -12.06 3.46
C VAL A 59 -11.54 -11.00 3.52
N MET A 60 -11.82 -9.87 4.18
CA MET A 60 -10.77 -8.91 4.52
C MET A 60 -9.88 -9.48 5.62
N VAL A 61 -8.57 -9.28 5.48
CA VAL A 61 -7.59 -9.68 6.51
C VAL A 61 -7.61 -8.64 7.62
N PRO A 62 -8.00 -8.99 8.84
CA PRO A 62 -8.07 -8.03 9.95
C PRO A 62 -6.72 -7.35 10.19
N SER A 63 -6.73 -6.07 10.52
CA SER A 63 -5.54 -5.24 10.81
C SER A 63 -4.56 -5.03 9.64
N TYR A 64 -4.77 -5.65 8.48
CA TYR A 64 -3.94 -5.45 7.29
C TYR A 64 -4.47 -4.30 6.45
N VAL A 65 -4.41 -3.12 7.04
CA VAL A 65 -4.98 -1.87 6.49
C VAL A 65 -3.99 -0.72 6.62
N ALA A 66 -4.09 0.25 5.70
CA ALA A 66 -3.37 1.51 5.75
C ALA A 66 -4.25 2.62 5.18
N GLN A 67 -4.01 3.86 5.56
CA GLN A 67 -4.80 5.01 5.14
C GLN A 67 -3.91 6.20 4.81
N ILE A 68 -4.29 6.96 3.80
CA ILE A 68 -3.68 8.24 3.45
C ILE A 68 -4.78 9.21 3.01
N THR A 69 -4.59 10.51 3.30
CA THR A 69 -5.52 11.57 2.84
C THR A 69 -4.79 12.42 1.81
N PRO A 70 -5.13 12.32 0.51
CA PRO A 70 -4.48 13.11 -0.53
C PRO A 70 -4.70 14.60 -0.32
N THR A 71 -3.71 15.40 -0.65
CA THR A 71 -3.78 16.87 -0.56
C THR A 71 -4.40 17.51 -1.81
N SER A 72 -4.46 16.77 -2.92
CA SER A 72 -5.07 17.23 -4.18
C SER A 72 -5.86 16.10 -4.84
N THR A 73 -6.92 16.47 -5.56
CA THR A 73 -7.70 15.52 -6.38
C THR A 73 -6.92 14.97 -7.59
N SER A 74 -5.86 15.66 -8.01
CA SER A 74 -4.96 15.20 -9.08
C SER A 74 -3.83 14.30 -8.58
N SER A 75 -3.61 14.22 -7.25
CA SER A 75 -2.56 13.40 -6.67
C SER A 75 -2.77 11.92 -6.98
N LYS A 76 -1.67 11.20 -7.13
CA LYS A 76 -1.63 9.74 -7.22
C LYS A 76 -1.08 9.17 -5.93
N ILE A 77 -1.53 7.98 -5.56
CA ILE A 77 -1.01 7.26 -4.40
C ILE A 77 -0.22 6.05 -4.89
N TYR A 78 1.08 6.03 -4.65
CA TYR A 78 1.86 4.81 -4.77
C TYR A 78 1.65 3.96 -3.52
N VAL A 79 1.19 2.74 -3.74
CA VAL A 79 0.90 1.77 -2.68
C VAL A 79 1.87 0.63 -2.80
N GLN A 80 2.61 0.38 -1.75
CA GLN A 80 3.45 -0.81 -1.61
C GLN A 80 3.00 -1.60 -0.39
N PHE A 81 2.86 -2.89 -0.56
CA PHE A 81 2.69 -3.84 0.54
C PHE A 81 3.71 -4.96 0.40
N THR A 82 4.27 -5.39 1.52
CA THR A 82 5.14 -6.57 1.59
C THR A 82 4.91 -7.28 2.91
N GLY A 83 4.72 -8.58 2.86
CA GLY A 83 4.53 -9.40 4.06
C GLY A 83 4.74 -10.88 3.83
N PRO A 84 5.23 -11.61 4.84
CA PRO A 84 5.36 -13.06 4.77
C PRO A 84 3.99 -13.72 4.80
N ALA A 85 3.79 -14.71 3.95
CA ALA A 85 2.58 -15.50 3.89
C ALA A 85 2.89 -16.99 3.83
N GLN A 86 1.93 -17.77 4.29
CA GLN A 86 1.94 -19.22 4.24
C GLN A 86 0.62 -19.72 3.69
N VAL A 87 0.67 -20.74 2.90
CA VAL A 87 -0.49 -21.54 2.50
C VAL A 87 -0.21 -22.99 2.84
N SER A 88 -1.17 -23.67 3.42
CA SER A 88 -1.03 -25.10 3.76
C SER A 88 -2.31 -25.85 3.45
N ASP A 89 -2.15 -27.09 3.02
CA ASP A 89 -3.25 -28.02 2.84
C ASP A 89 -2.84 -29.42 3.35
N SER A 90 -3.81 -30.17 3.82
CA SER A 90 -3.65 -31.56 4.24
C SER A 90 -4.12 -32.57 3.19
N ASN A 91 -4.67 -32.10 2.09
CA ASN A 91 -5.18 -32.93 1.01
C ASN A 91 -4.33 -32.70 -0.26
N SER A 92 -3.78 -33.76 -0.78
CA SER A 92 -2.91 -33.80 -1.94
C SER A 92 -3.59 -33.35 -3.26
N ALA A 93 -3.94 -32.08 -3.35
CA ALA A 93 -4.51 -31.45 -4.53
C ALA A 93 -3.86 -30.07 -4.76
N ALA A 94 -4.13 -29.47 -5.91
CA ALA A 94 -3.80 -28.06 -6.11
C ALA A 94 -4.49 -27.22 -5.04
N TYR A 95 -3.74 -26.36 -4.38
CA TYR A 95 -4.30 -25.43 -3.40
C TYR A 95 -3.73 -24.03 -3.60
N ASN A 96 -4.62 -23.10 -3.83
CA ASN A 96 -4.26 -21.72 -4.10
C ASN A 96 -5.20 -20.77 -3.40
N VAL A 97 -4.65 -19.69 -2.88
CA VAL A 97 -5.40 -18.54 -2.42
C VAL A 97 -5.18 -17.35 -3.35
N ALA A 98 -6.19 -16.53 -3.49
CA ALA A 98 -6.09 -15.23 -4.15
C ALA A 98 -5.94 -14.16 -3.08
N TRP A 99 -4.78 -13.51 -3.05
CA TRP A 99 -4.55 -12.30 -2.27
C TRP A 99 -4.88 -11.11 -3.12
N LYS A 100 -5.56 -10.12 -2.54
CA LYS A 100 -5.97 -8.92 -3.26
C LYS A 100 -5.70 -7.67 -2.45
N LEU A 101 -5.20 -6.66 -3.15
CA LEU A 101 -5.10 -5.30 -2.64
C LEU A 101 -6.39 -4.56 -3.00
N ARG A 102 -7.07 -4.02 -2.01
CA ARG A 102 -8.33 -3.30 -2.14
C ARG A 102 -8.19 -1.86 -1.71
N ALA A 103 -8.96 -0.96 -2.35
CA ALA A 103 -9.04 0.44 -1.98
C ALA A 103 -10.49 0.92 -1.86
N SER A 104 -10.72 1.81 -0.89
CA SER A 104 -11.99 2.50 -0.67
C SER A 104 -11.76 3.97 -0.32
N VAL A 105 -12.69 4.83 -0.70
CA VAL A 105 -12.66 6.26 -0.37
C VAL A 105 -13.65 6.54 0.76
N GLY A 106 -13.21 7.25 1.79
CA GLY A 106 -14.06 7.74 2.89
C GLY A 106 -14.47 6.67 3.92
N SER A 107 -14.18 5.40 3.69
CA SER A 107 -14.51 4.31 4.61
C SER A 107 -13.50 3.15 4.50
N ALA A 108 -13.47 2.28 5.51
CA ALA A 108 -12.62 1.09 5.48
C ALA A 108 -12.88 0.24 4.23
N ALA A 109 -11.81 -0.33 3.68
CA ALA A 109 -11.93 -1.23 2.54
C ALA A 109 -12.68 -2.51 2.92
N THR A 110 -13.52 -2.99 2.00
CA THR A 110 -14.31 -4.22 2.12
C THR A 110 -14.01 -5.13 0.92
N THR A 111 -14.54 -6.34 0.92
CA THR A 111 -14.41 -7.27 -0.23
C THR A 111 -15.12 -6.78 -1.48
N SER A 112 -16.06 -5.85 -1.37
CA SER A 112 -16.73 -5.18 -2.50
C SER A 112 -16.04 -3.88 -2.95
N SER A 113 -15.00 -3.42 -2.23
CA SER A 113 -14.22 -2.25 -2.62
C SER A 113 -13.42 -2.50 -3.89
N THR A 114 -12.92 -1.41 -4.49
CA THR A 114 -12.12 -1.50 -5.73
C THR A 114 -10.93 -2.44 -5.56
N GLU A 115 -10.86 -3.47 -6.39
CA GLU A 115 -9.69 -4.33 -6.51
C GLU A 115 -8.62 -3.60 -7.32
N LEU A 116 -7.46 -3.38 -6.74
CA LEU A 116 -6.34 -2.73 -7.40
C LEU A 116 -5.41 -3.75 -8.04
N GLN A 117 -5.14 -4.83 -7.35
CA GLN A 117 -4.25 -5.89 -7.80
C GLN A 117 -4.62 -7.19 -7.11
N ALA A 118 -4.48 -8.30 -7.83
CA ALA A 118 -4.61 -9.64 -7.28
C ALA A 118 -3.38 -10.48 -7.63
N ILE A 119 -2.96 -11.31 -6.70
CA ILE A 119 -1.94 -12.33 -6.91
C ILE A 119 -2.46 -13.67 -6.41
N ARG A 120 -2.12 -14.71 -7.13
CA ARG A 120 -2.39 -16.08 -6.70
C ARG A 120 -1.16 -16.64 -6.06
N TYR A 121 -1.38 -17.37 -4.99
CA TYR A 121 -0.30 -18.01 -4.27
C TYR A 121 -0.76 -19.36 -3.75
N GLY A 122 0.03 -20.38 -4.01
CA GLY A 122 -0.22 -21.74 -3.57
C GLY A 122 0.68 -22.71 -4.28
N ALA A 123 0.59 -23.97 -3.92
CA ALA A 123 1.37 -25.05 -4.50
C ALA A 123 0.49 -26.03 -5.27
N TYR A 124 1.17 -26.75 -6.13
CA TYR A 124 0.63 -27.90 -6.80
C TYR A 124 1.42 -29.10 -6.30
N ASP A 125 0.86 -29.86 -5.38
CA ASP A 125 1.51 -31.08 -4.92
C ASP A 125 0.89 -32.29 -5.63
N TYR A 126 1.72 -32.99 -6.39
CA TYR A 126 1.35 -34.27 -7.02
C TYR A 126 1.56 -35.48 -6.10
N ASN A 127 2.04 -35.25 -4.89
CA ASN A 127 2.43 -36.35 -4.03
C ASN A 127 1.28 -36.71 -3.07
N SER A 128 0.52 -37.73 -3.41
CA SER A 128 -0.59 -38.26 -2.63
C SER A 128 -0.19 -38.93 -1.30
N ALA A 129 1.03 -38.70 -0.80
CA ALA A 129 1.44 -39.17 0.51
C ALA A 129 0.81 -38.30 1.59
N ALA A 130 0.09 -38.91 2.53
CA ALA A 130 -0.57 -38.26 3.64
C ALA A 130 0.40 -37.36 4.42
N GLY A 131 0.18 -36.05 4.36
CA GLY A 131 0.96 -35.05 5.09
C GLY A 131 0.48 -33.64 4.77
N THR A 132 0.66 -32.73 5.73
CA THR A 132 0.41 -31.32 5.50
C THR A 132 1.57 -30.73 4.71
N VAL A 133 1.28 -30.16 3.55
CA VAL A 133 2.26 -29.39 2.78
C VAL A 133 2.09 -27.92 3.17
N GLU A 134 3.20 -27.28 3.48
CA GLU A 134 3.25 -25.86 3.84
C GLU A 134 4.17 -25.13 2.88
N GLU A 135 3.67 -24.06 2.27
CA GLU A 135 4.47 -23.15 1.49
C GLU A 135 4.58 -21.79 2.14
N HIS A 136 5.80 -21.29 2.20
CA HIS A 136 6.15 -20.00 2.75
C HIS A 136 6.68 -19.09 1.64
N ASN A 137 6.12 -17.89 1.54
CA ASN A 137 6.55 -16.92 0.55
C ASN A 137 6.37 -15.49 1.04
N VAL A 138 6.79 -14.54 0.23
CA VAL A 138 6.54 -13.13 0.45
C VAL A 138 5.48 -12.66 -0.55
N ILE A 139 4.39 -12.08 -0.03
CA ILE A 139 3.41 -11.38 -0.85
C ILE A 139 3.89 -9.94 -1.01
N ALA A 140 3.92 -9.45 -2.25
CA ALA A 140 4.25 -8.07 -2.54
C ALA A 140 3.25 -7.49 -3.54
N PHE A 141 2.70 -6.33 -3.20
CA PHE A 141 1.88 -5.50 -4.07
C PHE A 141 2.57 -4.17 -4.31
N ASN A 142 2.53 -3.71 -5.56
CA ASN A 142 2.99 -2.39 -5.96
C ASN A 142 1.96 -1.83 -6.95
N TYR A 143 1.35 -0.71 -6.61
CA TYR A 143 0.30 -0.12 -7.43
C TYR A 143 0.31 1.40 -7.36
N VAL A 144 -0.02 2.05 -8.47
CA VAL A 144 -0.25 3.50 -8.53
C VAL A 144 -1.75 3.74 -8.68
N TYR A 145 -2.37 4.26 -7.65
CA TYR A 145 -3.80 4.53 -7.58
C TYR A 145 -4.10 6.01 -7.77
N SER A 146 -5.12 6.33 -8.57
CA SER A 146 -5.60 7.70 -8.79
C SER A 146 -6.99 7.85 -8.15
N PRO A 147 -7.09 8.29 -6.89
CA PRO A 147 -8.35 8.32 -6.16
C PRO A 147 -9.28 9.46 -6.57
N SER A 148 -8.75 10.49 -7.23
CA SER A 148 -9.48 11.71 -7.65
C SER A 148 -10.26 12.38 -6.52
N THR A 149 -9.71 12.38 -5.31
CA THR A 149 -10.34 12.90 -4.10
C THR A 149 -9.32 13.46 -3.12
N THR A 150 -9.77 14.32 -2.22
CA THR A 150 -9.05 14.74 -1.02
C THR A 150 -9.62 14.11 0.26
N SER A 151 -10.58 13.20 0.14
CA SER A 151 -11.04 12.40 1.27
C SER A 151 -10.03 11.29 1.57
N ALA A 152 -10.09 10.75 2.80
CA ALA A 152 -9.25 9.63 3.21
C ALA A 152 -9.43 8.42 2.27
N VAL A 153 -8.32 7.84 1.85
CA VAL A 153 -8.27 6.61 1.06
C VAL A 153 -7.75 5.48 1.92
N HIS A 154 -8.53 4.44 2.03
CA HIS A 154 -8.23 3.26 2.83
C HIS A 154 -7.81 2.12 1.93
N PHE A 155 -6.69 1.50 2.24
CA PHE A 155 -6.19 0.29 1.58
C PHE A 155 -6.29 -0.88 2.53
N GLY A 156 -6.55 -2.05 2.00
CA GLY A 156 -6.63 -3.27 2.79
C GLY A 156 -6.31 -4.51 1.97
N LEU A 157 -5.91 -5.57 2.65
CA LEU A 157 -5.75 -6.88 2.04
C LEU A 157 -7.02 -7.70 2.22
N SER A 158 -7.39 -8.43 1.19
CA SER A 158 -8.34 -9.53 1.27
C SER A 158 -7.71 -10.83 0.76
N VAL A 159 -8.28 -11.93 1.18
CA VAL A 159 -7.89 -13.27 0.75
C VAL A 159 -9.13 -14.11 0.50
N GLY A 160 -9.10 -14.88 -0.55
CA GLY A 160 -10.18 -15.80 -0.91
C GLY A 160 -9.64 -17.08 -1.50
N ASN A 161 -10.53 -18.06 -1.65
CA ASN A 161 -10.20 -19.29 -2.34
C ASN A 161 -9.99 -19.01 -3.83
N TYR A 162 -9.01 -19.67 -4.40
CA TYR A 162 -8.87 -19.81 -5.83
C TYR A 162 -9.02 -21.27 -6.25
N ASP A 163 -8.42 -22.18 -5.49
CA ASP A 163 -8.49 -23.61 -5.76
C ASP A 163 -8.32 -24.38 -4.44
N GLY A 164 -9.09 -25.46 -4.25
CA GLY A 164 -9.11 -26.19 -2.99
C GLY A 164 -9.78 -25.40 -1.84
N ALA A 165 -9.45 -25.70 -0.61
CA ALA A 165 -9.85 -24.95 0.58
C ALA A 165 -8.68 -24.89 1.58
N PRO A 166 -7.51 -24.36 1.16
CA PRO A 166 -6.32 -24.37 1.99
C PRO A 166 -6.45 -23.45 3.20
N THR A 167 -5.64 -23.72 4.20
CA THR A 167 -5.40 -22.77 5.28
C THR A 167 -4.39 -21.73 4.82
N TRP A 168 -4.67 -20.47 5.09
CA TRP A 168 -3.75 -19.36 4.83
C TRP A 168 -3.30 -18.72 6.14
N LYS A 169 -2.09 -18.19 6.13
CA LYS A 169 -1.55 -17.30 7.17
C LYS A 169 -0.85 -16.11 6.53
N ILE A 170 -0.88 -14.97 7.20
CA ILE A 170 -0.09 -13.79 6.85
C ILE A 170 0.47 -13.17 8.11
N GLY A 171 1.70 -12.64 8.03
CA GLY A 171 2.46 -12.23 9.20
C GLY A 171 2.86 -13.44 10.02
N MET A 172 4.13 -13.67 10.16
CA MET A 172 4.65 -14.71 11.04
C MET A 172 5.16 -14.04 12.30
N SER A 173 5.04 -14.71 13.44
CA SER A 173 5.28 -14.15 14.78
C SER A 173 6.61 -13.38 14.94
N SER A 174 7.56 -13.59 14.06
CA SER A 174 8.87 -12.91 14.07
C SER A 174 9.09 -11.94 12.91
N TYR A 175 8.14 -11.84 11.96
CA TYR A 175 8.30 -11.05 10.74
C TYR A 175 7.12 -10.12 10.55
N ALA A 176 7.41 -8.82 10.52
CA ALA A 176 6.42 -7.79 10.28
C ALA A 176 6.05 -7.71 8.79
N SER A 177 4.82 -7.32 8.53
CA SER A 177 4.36 -6.86 7.22
C SER A 177 4.32 -5.35 7.18
N HIS A 178 4.49 -4.77 6.02
CA HIS A 178 4.59 -3.32 5.87
C HIS A 178 3.70 -2.83 4.74
N PHE A 179 2.93 -1.77 5.02
CA PHE A 179 2.39 -0.88 4.01
C PHE A 179 3.24 0.38 3.93
N THR A 180 3.53 0.83 2.72
CA THR A 180 4.05 2.17 2.44
C THR A 180 3.14 2.84 1.43
N LEU A 181 2.60 3.98 1.79
CA LEU A 181 1.75 4.82 0.94
C LEU A 181 2.50 6.12 0.69
N MET A 182 2.64 6.52 -0.58
CA MET A 182 3.28 7.78 -0.96
C MET A 182 2.33 8.57 -1.83
N GLU A 183 2.04 9.80 -1.44
CA GLU A 183 1.35 10.74 -2.30
C GLU A 183 2.33 11.34 -3.30
N VAL A 184 2.05 11.16 -4.57
CA VAL A 184 2.76 11.78 -5.69
C VAL A 184 1.90 12.92 -6.21
N LEU A 185 2.41 14.14 -6.04
CA LEU A 185 1.72 15.36 -6.48
C LEU A 185 1.77 15.46 -8.01
N ALA A 186 0.64 15.85 -8.61
CA ALA A 186 0.49 16.01 -10.06
C ALA A 186 0.17 17.47 -10.42
#